data_ffe4d9f63f1841cf88521edb235d6a77
#
_entry.id   ffe4d9f63f1841cf88521edb235d6a77
#
_cell.length_a   1.000
_cell.length_b   1.000
_cell.length_c   1.000
_cell.angle_alpha   90.00
_cell.angle_beta   90.00
_cell.angle_gamma   90.00
#
_symmetry.space_group_name_H-M   'P 1'
#
loop_
_entity.id
_entity.type
_entity.pdbx_description
1 polymer ?
#
loop_
_entity_poly.entity_id
_entity_poly.type
_entity_poly.pdbx_seq_one_letter_code
_entity_poly.pdbx_strand_id
1 'polypeptide(L)'
;MKKSISVFLAAAVVLTLFAGCGSKVQETVPETVPAVSVEGTMEELLNKVVEEQPVEFMGGVIPIDLTDTSEDGLWAIQYYTGLAGADEITEAAAFEPMMGSIAFSMVMVRVNPELGAKGVAEAMKTGIDTRKWICVEADQLLVAGYADVVMLIMLDSTGGMSAQSFVDAFQKVVGGELEFVI
;
A
#
# COMPACT_ATOMS: atom_id res chain seq x y z
N MET A 1 85.48 -21.52 14.55
CA MET A 1 86.33 -21.89 13.39
C MET A 1 85.50 -21.80 12.11
N LYS A 2 86.05 -21.05 11.13
CA LYS A 2 85.72 -21.06 9.70
C LYS A 2 84.35 -20.58 9.24
N LYS A 3 84.25 -19.38 8.75
CA LYS A 3 84.53 -18.83 7.40
C LYS A 3 83.32 -18.93 6.49
N SER A 4 82.80 -17.80 6.22
CA SER A 4 82.74 -17.10 4.90
C SER A 4 81.93 -17.83 3.82
N ILE A 5 80.99 -17.16 3.19
CA ILE A 5 81.19 -16.42 1.93
C ILE A 5 79.95 -15.73 1.50
N SER A 6 80.10 -14.42 1.20
CA SER A 6 79.16 -13.58 0.46
C SER A 6 78.91 -14.08 -0.96
N VAL A 7 77.75 -13.99 -1.46
CA VAL A 7 77.49 -13.75 -2.88
C VAL A 7 76.37 -12.68 -3.03
N PHE A 8 76.81 -11.56 -3.53
CA PHE A 8 75.94 -10.52 -4.11
C PHE A 8 75.35 -11.03 -5.43
N LEU A 9 74.06 -10.94 -5.59
CA LEU A 9 73.52 -10.93 -6.95
C LEU A 9 72.44 -9.85 -6.99
N ALA A 10 72.79 -8.80 -7.70
CA ALA A 10 71.85 -7.71 -8.08
C ALA A 10 70.87 -8.25 -9.12
N ALA A 11 69.62 -8.09 -8.92
CA ALA A 11 68.65 -8.29 -9.96
C ALA A 11 67.61 -7.15 -9.92
N ALA A 12 67.51 -6.53 -11.05
CA ALA A 12 66.80 -5.33 -11.40
C ALA A 12 65.34 -5.25 -10.91
N VAL A 13 65.02 -4.12 -10.31
CA VAL A 13 63.65 -3.68 -10.05
C VAL A 13 63.05 -3.22 -11.36
N VAL A 14 62.15 -4.01 -11.93
CA VAL A 14 61.23 -3.55 -12.97
C VAL A 14 59.99 -2.96 -12.29
N LEU A 15 59.95 -1.63 -12.20
CA LEU A 15 58.73 -0.89 -11.83
C LEU A 15 57.77 -0.96 -12.99
N THR A 16 56.80 -1.87 -12.95
CA THR A 16 55.60 -1.78 -13.78
C THR A 16 54.60 -0.91 -13.08
N LEU A 17 54.49 0.32 -13.57
CA LEU A 17 53.39 1.24 -13.24
C LEU A 17 52.10 0.68 -13.83
N PHE A 18 51.32 -0.05 -13.06
CA PHE A 18 49.93 -0.27 -13.36
C PHE A 18 49.16 1.00 -13.00
N ALA A 19 48.90 1.80 -13.99
CA ALA A 19 47.83 2.82 -13.92
C ALA A 19 46.50 2.07 -13.81
N GLY A 20 46.07 1.79 -12.57
CA GLY A 20 44.75 1.33 -12.29
C GLY A 20 43.78 2.48 -12.49
N CYS A 21 43.05 2.49 -13.60
CA CYS A 21 41.80 3.23 -13.72
C CYS A 21 40.84 2.70 -12.64
N GLY A 22 40.80 3.35 -11.51
CA GLY A 22 39.74 3.20 -10.52
C GLY A 22 38.45 3.75 -11.11
N SER A 23 37.68 2.89 -11.77
CA SER A 23 36.25 3.19 -12.00
C SER A 23 35.62 3.32 -10.63
N LYS A 24 35.38 4.58 -10.21
CA LYS A 24 34.43 4.86 -9.14
C LYS A 24 33.11 4.29 -9.63
N VAL A 25 32.68 3.16 -9.06
CA VAL A 25 31.29 2.76 -9.07
C VAL A 25 30.57 3.89 -8.34
N GLN A 26 29.98 4.77 -9.10
CA GLN A 26 29.05 5.75 -8.59
C GLN A 26 27.84 4.92 -8.18
N GLU A 27 27.68 4.65 -6.89
CA GLU A 27 26.41 4.23 -6.34
C GLU A 27 25.42 5.31 -6.77
N THR A 28 24.66 5.01 -7.82
CA THR A 28 23.45 5.76 -8.14
C THR A 28 22.52 5.54 -6.98
N VAL A 29 22.49 6.49 -6.05
CA VAL A 29 21.37 6.65 -5.12
C VAL A 29 20.13 6.67 -6.03
N PRO A 30 19.14 5.79 -5.81
CA PRO A 30 17.91 5.85 -6.58
C PRO A 30 17.37 7.27 -6.42
N GLU A 31 17.24 7.99 -7.51
CA GLU A 31 16.57 9.27 -7.55
C GLU A 31 15.16 8.98 -7.03
N THR A 32 14.86 9.45 -5.83
CA THR A 32 13.54 9.32 -5.22
C THR A 32 12.61 10.13 -6.13
N VAL A 33 11.94 9.46 -7.05
CA VAL A 33 10.85 10.06 -7.82
C VAL A 33 9.87 10.57 -6.76
N PRO A 34 9.47 11.86 -6.80
CA PRO A 34 8.50 12.36 -5.85
C PRO A 34 7.28 11.44 -5.89
N ALA A 35 6.91 10.88 -4.74
CA ALA A 35 5.73 10.04 -4.68
C ALA A 35 4.54 10.85 -5.18
N VAL A 36 3.89 10.38 -6.25
CA VAL A 36 2.66 11.00 -6.74
C VAL A 36 1.63 10.79 -5.64
N SER A 37 1.11 11.89 -5.09
CA SER A 37 0.02 11.83 -4.11
C SER A 37 -1.29 12.14 -4.81
N VAL A 38 -2.32 11.35 -4.53
CA VAL A 38 -3.67 11.58 -5.07
C VAL A 38 -4.30 12.77 -4.36
N GLU A 39 -4.85 13.72 -5.12
CA GLU A 39 -5.52 14.89 -4.56
C GLU A 39 -6.88 14.53 -3.93
N GLY A 40 -7.20 15.19 -2.82
CA GLY A 40 -8.43 15.01 -2.06
C GLY A 40 -8.28 14.09 -0.84
N THR A 41 -9.26 14.15 0.06
CA THR A 41 -9.33 13.29 1.24
C THR A 41 -9.88 11.91 0.89
N MET A 42 -9.68 10.93 1.79
CA MET A 42 -10.26 9.59 1.60
C MET A 42 -11.78 9.62 1.56
N GLU A 43 -12.41 10.52 2.33
CA GLU A 43 -13.85 10.75 2.29
C GLU A 43 -14.32 11.30 0.92
N GLU A 44 -13.61 12.29 0.38
CA GLU A 44 -13.90 12.85 -0.94
C GLU A 44 -13.75 11.83 -2.07
N LEU A 45 -12.71 11.00 -2.01
CA LEU A 45 -12.47 9.96 -3.01
C LEU A 45 -13.53 8.86 -2.95
N LEU A 46 -13.93 8.42 -1.74
CA LEU A 46 -15.04 7.47 -1.57
C LEU A 46 -16.34 8.00 -2.16
N ASN A 47 -16.69 9.26 -1.88
CA ASN A 47 -17.89 9.89 -2.44
C ASN A 47 -17.85 9.92 -3.97
N LYS A 48 -16.70 10.28 -4.58
CA LYS A 48 -16.54 10.27 -6.04
C LYS A 48 -16.68 8.88 -6.64
N VAL A 49 -16.19 7.84 -5.96
CA VAL A 49 -16.37 6.45 -6.43
C VAL A 49 -17.84 6.04 -6.37
N VAL A 50 -18.58 6.44 -5.31
CA VAL A 50 -20.01 6.18 -5.21
C VAL A 50 -20.82 6.99 -6.24
N GLU A 51 -20.39 8.20 -6.60
CA GLU A 51 -20.99 8.98 -7.70
C GLU A 51 -20.77 8.31 -9.06
N GLU A 52 -19.59 7.75 -9.31
CA GLU A 52 -19.25 7.04 -10.56
C GLU A 52 -19.91 5.66 -10.64
N GLN A 53 -20.02 4.96 -9.50
CA GLN A 53 -20.67 3.65 -9.35
C GLN A 53 -21.71 3.71 -8.23
N PRO A 54 -22.95 4.14 -8.52
CA PRO A 54 -24.00 4.28 -7.51
C PRO A 54 -24.40 2.94 -6.89
N VAL A 55 -24.78 3.01 -5.61
CA VAL A 55 -25.34 1.88 -4.84
C VAL A 55 -26.86 2.04 -4.69
N GLU A 56 -27.59 0.93 -4.60
CA GLU A 56 -29.06 0.92 -4.46
C GLU A 56 -29.53 0.84 -2.99
N PHE A 57 -28.68 1.23 -2.04
CA PHE A 57 -29.00 1.24 -0.62
C PHE A 57 -28.60 2.58 0.02
N MET A 58 -29.17 2.87 1.18
CA MET A 58 -28.73 4.02 1.98
C MET A 58 -27.40 3.68 2.67
N GLY A 59 -26.37 4.43 2.37
CA GLY A 59 -25.04 4.32 2.96
C GLY A 59 -24.44 5.68 3.26
N GLY A 60 -23.28 5.70 3.87
CA GLY A 60 -22.57 6.92 4.18
C GLY A 60 -21.09 6.71 4.41
N VAL A 61 -20.33 7.79 4.26
CA VAL A 61 -18.90 7.80 4.57
C VAL A 61 -18.71 7.96 6.08
N ILE A 62 -17.80 7.18 6.61
CA ILE A 62 -17.39 7.11 8.01
C ILE A 62 -15.90 7.43 8.06
N PRO A 63 -15.49 8.60 8.58
CA PRO A 63 -14.07 8.88 8.82
C PRO A 63 -13.55 7.98 9.94
N ILE A 64 -12.31 7.50 9.80
CA ILE A 64 -11.65 6.65 10.78
C ILE A 64 -10.60 7.49 11.50
N ASP A 65 -10.78 7.68 12.81
CA ASP A 65 -9.83 8.43 13.64
C ASP A 65 -8.58 7.58 13.92
N LEU A 66 -7.50 7.88 13.21
CA LEU A 66 -6.21 7.20 13.37
C LEU A 66 -5.44 7.66 14.62
N THR A 67 -5.91 8.71 15.31
CA THR A 67 -5.26 9.23 16.51
C THR A 67 -5.81 8.63 17.80
N ASP A 68 -6.95 7.94 17.71
CA ASP A 68 -7.54 7.24 18.84
C ASP A 68 -6.80 5.91 19.09
N THR A 69 -5.98 5.89 20.14
CA THR A 69 -5.21 4.71 20.59
C THR A 69 -5.92 3.88 21.66
N SER A 70 -7.19 4.18 21.96
CA SER A 70 -8.02 3.36 22.83
C SER A 70 -8.32 1.99 22.22
N GLU A 71 -8.82 1.06 23.02
CA GLU A 71 -9.27 -0.25 22.52
C GLU A 71 -10.34 -0.09 21.44
N ASP A 72 -11.25 0.88 21.59
CA ASP A 72 -12.32 1.15 20.61
C ASP A 72 -11.75 1.74 19.32
N GLY A 73 -10.77 2.65 19.39
CA GLY A 73 -10.10 3.21 18.22
C GLY A 73 -9.31 2.16 17.45
N LEU A 74 -8.52 1.34 18.13
CA LEU A 74 -7.79 0.23 17.52
C LEU A 74 -8.73 -0.82 16.92
N TRP A 75 -9.85 -1.11 17.60
CA TRP A 75 -10.89 -1.98 17.06
C TRP A 75 -11.49 -1.40 15.77
N ALA A 76 -11.79 -0.10 15.74
CA ALA A 76 -12.34 0.55 14.55
C ALA A 76 -11.37 0.48 13.35
N ILE A 77 -10.09 0.75 13.57
CA ILE A 77 -9.06 0.61 12.53
C ILE A 77 -9.06 -0.82 11.98
N GLN A 78 -8.97 -1.82 12.84
CA GLN A 78 -8.97 -3.22 12.41
C GLN A 78 -10.27 -3.63 11.73
N TYR A 79 -11.42 -3.23 12.27
CA TYR A 79 -12.75 -3.58 11.75
C TYR A 79 -12.96 -3.07 10.32
N TYR A 80 -12.54 -1.82 10.04
CA TYR A 80 -12.73 -1.23 8.72
C TYR A 80 -11.61 -1.59 7.76
N THR A 81 -10.36 -1.51 8.18
CA THR A 81 -9.21 -1.61 7.27
C THR A 81 -8.57 -3.00 7.22
N GLY A 82 -8.77 -3.84 8.22
CA GLY A 82 -8.04 -5.10 8.41
C GLY A 82 -6.63 -4.92 9.00
N LEU A 83 -6.16 -3.67 9.18
CA LEU A 83 -4.85 -3.40 9.75
C LEU A 83 -4.86 -3.51 11.27
N ALA A 84 -3.75 -3.93 11.86
CA ALA A 84 -3.62 -4.04 13.32
C ALA A 84 -3.48 -2.69 14.04
N GLY A 85 -3.21 -1.61 13.29
CA GLY A 85 -3.02 -0.25 13.80
C GLY A 85 -2.84 0.75 12.67
N ALA A 86 -2.52 2.00 13.03
CA ALA A 86 -2.43 3.13 12.11
C ALA A 86 -1.03 3.41 11.55
N ASP A 87 0.03 2.70 11.98
CA ASP A 87 1.42 3.05 11.70
C ASP A 87 1.74 3.11 10.19
N GLU A 88 0.99 2.37 9.40
CA GLU A 88 1.21 2.22 7.95
C GLU A 88 0.42 3.25 7.12
N ILE A 89 -0.53 3.98 7.73
CA ILE A 89 -1.47 4.86 7.03
C ILE A 89 -1.55 6.24 7.70
N THR A 90 -1.86 7.25 6.91
CA THR A 90 -1.96 8.65 7.38
C THR A 90 -3.40 9.19 7.33
N GLU A 91 -4.29 8.52 6.62
CA GLU A 91 -5.70 8.87 6.50
C GLU A 91 -6.50 7.62 6.16
N ALA A 92 -7.72 7.50 6.67
CA ALA A 92 -8.63 6.40 6.37
C ALA A 92 -10.08 6.83 6.46
N ALA A 93 -10.92 6.28 5.57
CA ALA A 93 -12.36 6.39 5.63
C ALA A 93 -13.02 5.14 5.05
N ALA A 94 -14.25 4.85 5.48
CA ALA A 94 -15.05 3.75 4.98
C ALA A 94 -16.39 4.26 4.44
N PHE A 95 -16.95 3.61 3.43
CA PHE A 95 -18.34 3.78 3.03
C PHE A 95 -19.07 2.47 3.32
N GLU A 96 -20.12 2.57 4.15
CA GLU A 96 -20.91 1.40 4.56
C GLU A 96 -22.41 1.66 4.47
N PRO A 97 -23.23 0.59 4.30
CA PRO A 97 -24.67 0.67 4.43
C PRO A 97 -25.09 1.10 5.84
N MET A 98 -26.19 1.84 5.93
CA MET A 98 -26.81 2.16 7.23
C MET A 98 -27.52 0.94 7.86
N MET A 99 -27.62 -0.18 7.15
CA MET A 99 -28.23 -1.42 7.63
C MET A 99 -27.21 -2.56 7.64
N GLY A 100 -27.01 -3.17 8.79
CA GLY A 100 -26.06 -4.26 8.99
C GLY A 100 -26.46 -5.62 8.36
N SER A 101 -27.56 -5.67 7.58
CA SER A 101 -27.99 -6.84 6.80
C SER A 101 -27.55 -6.80 5.33
N ILE A 102 -26.76 -5.80 4.95
CA ILE A 102 -26.17 -5.67 3.61
C ILE A 102 -24.66 -5.85 3.76
N ALA A 103 -24.12 -6.92 3.18
CA ALA A 103 -22.67 -7.10 3.15
C ALA A 103 -22.08 -6.23 2.05
N PHE A 104 -21.63 -5.06 2.44
CA PHE A 104 -20.89 -4.11 1.61
C PHE A 104 -19.97 -3.28 2.49
N SER A 105 -18.71 -3.15 2.10
CA SER A 105 -17.76 -2.24 2.72
C SER A 105 -16.75 -1.80 1.68
N MET A 106 -16.62 -0.50 1.50
CA MET A 106 -15.58 0.10 0.66
C MET A 106 -14.74 1.01 1.55
N VAL A 107 -13.45 0.75 1.60
CA VAL A 107 -12.50 1.45 2.49
C VAL A 107 -11.39 2.03 1.66
N MET A 108 -11.04 3.27 1.92
CA MET A 108 -9.84 3.88 1.36
C MET A 108 -8.87 4.29 2.45
N VAL A 109 -7.60 4.04 2.22
CA VAL A 109 -6.52 4.49 3.08
C VAL A 109 -5.47 5.24 2.27
N ARG A 110 -4.89 6.27 2.87
CA ARG A 110 -3.68 6.91 2.37
C ARG A 110 -2.49 6.28 3.07
N VAL A 111 -1.60 5.71 2.29
CA VAL A 111 -0.42 5.01 2.81
C VAL A 111 0.66 6.01 3.21
N ASN A 112 1.37 5.72 4.28
CA ASN A 112 2.55 6.47 4.66
C ASN A 112 3.56 6.44 3.49
N PRO A 113 4.06 7.61 3.02
CA PRO A 113 4.93 7.69 1.83
C PRO A 113 6.28 6.96 1.99
N GLU A 114 6.65 6.59 3.21
CA GLU A 114 7.85 5.78 3.47
C GLU A 114 7.62 4.28 3.23
N LEU A 115 6.36 3.87 3.04
CA LEU A 115 5.95 2.47 2.89
C LEU A 115 5.40 2.21 1.48
N GLY A 116 5.49 0.97 1.04
CA GLY A 116 4.94 0.56 -0.25
C GLY A 116 3.45 0.25 -0.16
N ALA A 117 2.63 0.89 -0.99
CA ALA A 117 1.17 0.71 -1.02
C ALA A 117 0.75 -0.76 -1.18
N LYS A 118 1.51 -1.55 -1.93
CA LYS A 118 1.20 -2.97 -2.14
C LYS A 118 1.30 -3.81 -0.86
N GLY A 119 2.29 -3.54 0.00
CA GLY A 119 2.43 -4.23 1.30
C GLY A 119 1.23 -3.95 2.21
N VAL A 120 0.80 -2.69 2.27
CA VAL A 120 -0.40 -2.28 3.02
C VAL A 120 -1.65 -2.95 2.46
N ALA A 121 -1.81 -3.00 1.13
CA ALA A 121 -2.93 -3.67 0.47
C ALA A 121 -3.00 -5.17 0.80
N GLU A 122 -1.87 -5.87 0.80
CA GLU A 122 -1.79 -7.29 1.17
C GLU A 122 -2.13 -7.50 2.66
N ALA A 123 -1.70 -6.60 3.54
CA ALA A 123 -2.05 -6.63 4.96
C ALA A 123 -3.56 -6.39 5.16
N MET A 124 -4.15 -5.38 4.51
CA MET A 124 -5.59 -5.11 4.54
C MET A 124 -6.38 -6.33 4.07
N LYS A 125 -6.03 -6.90 2.90
CA LYS A 125 -6.71 -8.07 2.33
C LYS A 125 -6.67 -9.30 3.25
N THR A 126 -5.54 -9.50 3.92
CA THR A 126 -5.34 -10.66 4.81
C THR A 126 -6.05 -10.49 6.15
N GLY A 127 -6.08 -9.26 6.66
CA GLY A 127 -6.58 -8.98 8.01
C GLY A 127 -8.06 -8.64 8.09
N ILE A 128 -8.71 -8.28 6.96
CA ILE A 128 -10.13 -7.93 6.97
C ILE A 128 -11.02 -9.16 7.18
N ASP A 129 -12.05 -9.03 8.00
CA ASP A 129 -13.06 -10.07 8.21
C ASP A 129 -14.21 -9.89 7.20
N THR A 130 -14.32 -10.80 6.24
CA THR A 130 -15.40 -10.81 5.24
C THR A 130 -16.76 -11.17 5.81
N ARG A 131 -16.83 -11.50 7.11
CA ARG A 131 -18.03 -11.90 7.86
C ARG A 131 -18.34 -10.94 9.01
N LYS A 132 -17.82 -9.71 8.97
CA LYS A 132 -17.99 -8.73 10.05
C LYS A 132 -19.45 -8.31 10.31
N TRP A 133 -20.37 -8.64 9.42
CA TRP A 133 -21.80 -8.35 9.57
C TRP A 133 -22.57 -9.48 10.25
N ILE A 134 -23.83 -9.21 10.66
CA ILE A 134 -24.70 -10.21 11.27
C ILE A 134 -25.49 -10.94 10.16
N CYS A 135 -25.34 -12.24 10.06
CA CYS A 135 -26.06 -13.13 9.14
C CYS A 135 -25.79 -12.96 7.63
N VAL A 136 -24.85 -12.12 7.25
CA VAL A 136 -24.42 -11.92 5.86
C VAL A 136 -22.89 -11.92 5.77
N GLU A 137 -22.36 -12.26 4.62
CA GLU A 137 -20.92 -12.26 4.36
C GLU A 137 -20.62 -11.76 2.95
N ALA A 138 -19.43 -11.23 2.75
CA ALA A 138 -18.96 -10.86 1.42
C ALA A 138 -18.38 -12.09 0.72
N ASP A 139 -18.78 -12.32 -0.54
CA ASP A 139 -18.25 -13.36 -1.42
C ASP A 139 -17.24 -12.79 -2.44
N GLN A 140 -17.16 -11.46 -2.55
CA GLN A 140 -16.16 -10.76 -3.34
C GLN A 140 -15.33 -9.83 -2.46
N LEU A 141 -14.01 -9.88 -2.62
CA LEU A 141 -13.04 -9.01 -1.97
C LEU A 141 -11.93 -8.68 -2.95
N LEU A 142 -11.78 -7.41 -3.29
CA LEU A 142 -10.69 -6.87 -4.09
C LEU A 142 -10.00 -5.73 -3.36
N VAL A 143 -8.68 -5.63 -3.57
CA VAL A 143 -7.90 -4.49 -3.10
C VAL A 143 -7.12 -3.94 -4.28
N ALA A 144 -7.24 -2.64 -4.51
CA ALA A 144 -6.61 -1.94 -5.62
C ALA A 144 -5.77 -0.77 -5.12
N GLY A 145 -4.68 -0.45 -5.81
CA GLY A 145 -3.81 0.65 -5.44
C GLY A 145 -3.41 1.54 -6.59
N TYR A 146 -3.32 2.83 -6.29
CA TYR A 146 -2.81 3.86 -7.17
C TYR A 146 -2.04 4.90 -6.34
N ALA A 147 -0.76 5.10 -6.66
CA ALA A 147 0.13 6.00 -5.94
C ALA A 147 0.13 5.73 -4.42
N ASP A 148 -0.28 6.71 -3.61
CA ASP A 148 -0.37 6.63 -2.16
C ASP A 148 -1.73 6.17 -1.63
N VAL A 149 -2.68 5.80 -2.50
CA VAL A 149 -4.04 5.41 -2.10
C VAL A 149 -4.29 3.92 -2.37
N VAL A 150 -4.80 3.24 -1.36
CA VAL A 150 -5.28 1.86 -1.45
C VAL A 150 -6.78 1.83 -1.17
N MET A 151 -7.54 1.21 -2.06
CA MET A 151 -8.96 0.94 -1.90
C MET A 151 -9.20 -0.56 -1.69
N LEU A 152 -9.91 -0.90 -0.63
CA LEU A 152 -10.48 -2.22 -0.40
C LEU A 152 -11.99 -2.16 -0.66
N ILE A 153 -12.50 -3.11 -1.41
CA ILE A 153 -13.94 -3.30 -1.62
C ILE A 153 -14.30 -4.75 -1.35
N MET A 154 -15.29 -4.97 -0.50
CA MET A 154 -15.90 -6.29 -0.29
C MET A 154 -17.42 -6.17 -0.25
N LEU A 155 -18.08 -7.12 -0.88
CA LEU A 155 -19.54 -7.15 -1.00
C LEU A 155 -20.08 -8.57 -1.24
N ASP A 156 -21.40 -8.73 -1.01
CA ASP A 156 -22.17 -9.88 -1.44
C ASP A 156 -22.70 -9.62 -2.86
N SER A 157 -22.28 -10.48 -3.82
CA SER A 157 -22.65 -10.35 -5.23
C SER A 157 -24.11 -10.71 -5.51
N THR A 158 -24.82 -11.35 -4.59
CA THR A 158 -26.23 -11.73 -4.79
C THR A 158 -27.15 -10.53 -4.95
N GLY A 159 -26.73 -9.33 -4.47
CA GLY A 159 -27.39 -8.06 -4.70
C GLY A 159 -27.21 -7.47 -6.09
N GLY A 160 -26.55 -8.17 -7.03
CA GLY A 160 -26.33 -7.72 -8.42
C GLY A 160 -25.18 -6.71 -8.57
N MET A 161 -24.46 -6.38 -7.53
CA MET A 161 -23.24 -5.56 -7.56
C MET A 161 -22.00 -6.42 -7.81
N SER A 162 -20.93 -5.80 -8.27
CA SER A 162 -19.64 -6.46 -8.48
C SER A 162 -18.52 -5.62 -7.88
N ALA A 163 -17.61 -6.25 -7.11
CA ALA A 163 -16.43 -5.56 -6.60
C ALA A 163 -15.58 -4.96 -7.73
N GLN A 164 -15.53 -5.61 -8.89
CA GLN A 164 -14.80 -5.09 -10.05
C GLN A 164 -15.35 -3.76 -10.55
N SER A 165 -16.68 -3.54 -10.52
CA SER A 165 -17.25 -2.26 -10.98
C SER A 165 -16.83 -1.07 -10.11
N PHE A 166 -16.60 -1.29 -8.81
CA PHE A 166 -16.05 -0.27 -7.90
C PHE A 166 -14.55 -0.04 -8.12
N VAL A 167 -13.79 -1.10 -8.45
CA VAL A 167 -12.38 -0.97 -8.87
C VAL A 167 -12.26 -0.16 -10.15
N ASP A 168 -13.13 -0.40 -11.13
CA ASP A 168 -13.17 0.37 -12.38
C ASP A 168 -13.55 1.84 -12.15
N ALA A 169 -14.48 2.10 -11.21
CA ALA A 169 -14.84 3.45 -10.79
C ALA A 169 -13.67 4.14 -10.07
N PHE A 170 -12.98 3.45 -9.18
CA PHE A 170 -11.79 3.97 -8.52
C PHE A 170 -10.70 4.36 -9.53
N GLN A 171 -10.43 3.52 -10.53
CA GLN A 171 -9.48 3.84 -11.60
C GLN A 171 -9.84 5.14 -12.34
N LYS A 172 -11.13 5.36 -12.63
CA LYS A 172 -11.60 6.61 -13.26
C LYS A 172 -11.40 7.82 -12.35
N VAL A 173 -11.71 7.67 -11.04
CA VAL A 173 -11.59 8.73 -10.03
C VAL A 173 -10.14 9.18 -9.85
N VAL A 174 -9.20 8.23 -9.79
CA VAL A 174 -7.76 8.58 -9.66
C VAL A 174 -7.13 9.03 -10.97
N GLY A 175 -7.79 8.79 -12.11
CA GLY A 175 -7.39 9.31 -13.43
C GLY A 175 -6.14 8.64 -14.01
N GLY A 176 -5.78 7.44 -13.54
CA GLY A 176 -4.60 6.70 -13.97
C GLY A 176 -4.79 5.19 -14.00
N GLU A 177 -3.83 4.47 -14.55
CA GLU A 177 -3.81 3.00 -14.52
C GLU A 177 -3.44 2.53 -13.12
N LEU A 178 -4.24 1.61 -12.57
CA LEU A 178 -3.97 1.05 -11.24
C LEU A 178 -2.67 0.27 -11.23
N GLU A 179 -1.85 0.47 -10.20
CA GLU A 179 -0.56 -0.22 -10.05
C GLU A 179 -0.73 -1.71 -9.76
N PHE A 180 -1.83 -2.05 -9.09
CA PHE A 180 -2.22 -3.43 -8.80
C PHE A 180 -3.71 -3.55 -8.46
N VAL A 181 -4.24 -4.75 -8.71
CA VAL A 181 -5.50 -5.26 -8.17
C VAL A 181 -5.23 -6.68 -7.66
N ILE A 182 -5.57 -6.96 -6.41
CA ILE A 182 -5.31 -8.24 -5.75
C ILE A 182 -6.57 -8.80 -5.08
#